data_7fd76ff8eb0cf8ec0ce0707a49601b1e
#
_entry.id   7fd76ff8eb0cf8ec0ce0707a49601b1e
#
_cell.length_a   1.000
_cell.length_b   1.000
_cell.length_c   1.000
_cell.angle_alpha   90.00
_cell.angle_beta   90.00
_cell.angle_gamma   90.00
#
_symmetry.space_group_name_H-M   'P 1'
#
loop_
_entity.id
_entity.type
_entity.pdbx_description
1 polymer ?
#
loop_
_entity_poly.entity_id
_entity_poly.type
_entity_poly.pdbx_seq_one_letter_code
_entity_poly.pdbx_strand_id
1 'polypeptide(L)'
;MWLFSAKKITNCIEELTLLYNFNNNDANAQFYLGMANYQLGKYNYAINFFKKNLDIENNIFHQESEFYLALCYLSGSEKEKGIVLLNSIIENKGFYCERATETLLNLNNK
;
A
#
# COMPACT_ATOMS: atom_id res chain seq x y z
N MET A 1 3.62 -11.25 4.34
CA MET A 1 4.03 -10.55 5.57
C MET A 1 5.54 -10.39 5.62
N TRP A 2 5.99 -9.24 6.01
CA TRP A 2 7.43 -8.97 6.09
C TRP A 2 7.98 -9.45 7.42
N LEU A 3 9.04 -10.28 7.36
CA LEU A 3 9.73 -10.78 8.53
C LEU A 3 11.13 -10.18 8.67
N PHE A 4 11.38 -9.12 7.91
CA PHE A 4 12.69 -8.49 7.86
C PHE A 4 12.86 -7.46 8.98
N SER A 5 14.09 -7.33 9.48
CA SER A 5 14.44 -6.25 10.39
C SER A 5 14.36 -4.90 9.67
N ALA A 6 14.24 -3.81 10.43
CA ALA A 6 14.23 -2.47 9.85
C ALA A 6 15.46 -2.20 8.99
N LYS A 7 16.62 -2.73 9.38
CA LYS A 7 17.86 -2.56 8.61
C LYS A 7 17.76 -3.22 7.24
N LYS A 8 17.21 -4.44 7.16
CA LYS A 8 17.04 -5.13 5.87
C LYS A 8 16.04 -4.40 4.99
N ILE A 9 14.96 -3.89 5.58
CA ILE A 9 13.96 -3.12 4.85
C ILE A 9 14.60 -1.86 4.28
N THR A 10 15.40 -1.15 5.07
CA THR A 10 16.10 0.06 4.62
C THR A 10 17.05 -0.23 3.45
N ASN A 11 17.79 -1.35 3.52
CA ASN A 11 18.67 -1.76 2.42
C ASN A 11 17.87 -2.05 1.14
N CYS A 12 16.72 -2.70 1.27
CA CYS A 12 15.84 -2.94 0.13
C CYS A 12 15.34 -1.62 -0.47
N ILE A 13 15.02 -0.64 0.36
CA ILE A 13 14.59 0.68 -0.11
C ILE A 13 15.68 1.33 -0.96
N GLU A 14 16.93 1.25 -0.55
CA GLU A 14 18.04 1.83 -1.31
C GLU A 14 18.12 1.21 -2.71
N GLU A 15 18.08 -0.12 -2.80
CA GLU A 15 18.13 -0.82 -4.08
C GLU A 15 16.93 -0.51 -4.97
N LEU A 16 15.72 -0.51 -4.38
CA LEU A 16 14.49 -0.22 -5.11
C LEU A 16 14.45 1.23 -5.57
N THR A 17 15.01 2.14 -4.78
CA THR A 17 15.08 3.55 -5.15
C THR A 17 15.96 3.74 -6.39
N LEU A 18 17.05 3.00 -6.50
CA LEU A 18 17.88 3.04 -7.70
C LEU A 18 17.10 2.57 -8.93
N LEU A 19 16.35 1.49 -8.81
CA LEU A 19 15.49 1.00 -9.89
C LEU A 19 14.43 2.02 -10.26
N TYR A 20 13.79 2.61 -9.28
CA TYR A 20 12.76 3.62 -9.48
C TYR A 20 13.31 4.85 -10.19
N ASN A 21 14.51 5.30 -9.78
CA ASN A 21 15.14 6.46 -10.42
C ASN A 21 15.53 6.17 -11.87
N PHE A 22 15.86 4.92 -12.17
CA PHE A 22 16.15 4.49 -13.54
C PHE A 22 14.87 4.42 -14.39
N ASN A 23 13.79 3.94 -13.82
CA ASN A 23 12.49 3.85 -14.48
C ASN A 23 11.37 4.06 -13.47
N ASN A 24 10.85 5.29 -13.40
CA ASN A 24 9.83 5.65 -12.40
C ASN A 24 8.44 5.11 -12.72
N ASN A 25 8.27 4.43 -13.86
CA ASN A 25 7.03 3.72 -14.20
C ASN A 25 7.12 2.21 -13.91
N ASP A 26 8.18 1.77 -13.26
CA ASP A 26 8.32 0.35 -12.90
C ASP A 26 7.34 0.00 -11.78
N ALA A 27 6.32 -0.81 -12.11
CA ALA A 27 5.28 -1.20 -11.15
C ALA A 27 5.85 -1.97 -9.97
N ASN A 28 6.86 -2.82 -10.20
CA ASN A 28 7.48 -3.59 -9.12
C ASN A 28 8.17 -2.66 -8.13
N ALA A 29 8.99 -1.73 -8.63
CA ALA A 29 9.71 -0.80 -7.77
C ALA A 29 8.75 0.05 -6.95
N GLN A 30 7.69 0.58 -7.58
CA GLN A 30 6.69 1.40 -6.90
C GLN A 30 5.99 0.62 -5.80
N PHE A 31 5.53 -0.58 -6.13
CA PHE A 31 4.78 -1.39 -5.16
C PHE A 31 5.65 -1.77 -3.96
N TYR A 32 6.86 -2.28 -4.21
CA TYR A 32 7.72 -2.71 -3.12
C TYR A 32 8.28 -1.55 -2.30
N LEU A 33 8.50 -0.37 -2.93
CA LEU A 33 8.83 0.84 -2.17
C LEU A 33 7.67 1.26 -1.27
N GLY A 34 6.44 1.15 -1.78
CA GLY A 34 5.25 1.39 -0.97
C GLY A 34 5.20 0.45 0.23
N MET A 35 5.39 -0.85 -0.01
CA MET A 35 5.35 -1.87 1.05
C MET A 35 6.45 -1.65 2.09
N ALA A 36 7.67 -1.37 1.65
CA ALA A 36 8.79 -1.16 2.56
C ALA A 36 8.57 0.06 3.45
N ASN A 37 8.08 1.17 2.87
CA ASN A 37 7.79 2.36 3.65
C ASN A 37 6.63 2.12 4.63
N TYR A 38 5.61 1.37 4.19
CA TYR A 38 4.51 0.97 5.06
C TYR A 38 5.03 0.18 6.27
N GLN A 39 5.92 -0.78 6.05
CA GLN A 39 6.49 -1.60 7.13
C GLN A 39 7.30 -0.77 8.13
N LEU A 40 7.94 0.30 7.66
CA LEU A 40 8.71 1.21 8.53
C LEU A 40 7.84 2.28 9.19
N GLY A 41 6.54 2.28 8.95
CA GLY A 41 5.64 3.29 9.49
C GLY A 41 5.73 4.65 8.79
N LYS A 42 6.39 4.71 7.65
CA LYS A 42 6.50 5.94 6.85
C LYS A 42 5.33 6.03 5.89
N TYR A 43 4.14 6.26 6.45
CA TYR A 43 2.88 6.17 5.69
C TYR A 43 2.75 7.18 4.57
N ASN A 44 3.26 8.40 4.75
CA ASN A 44 3.18 9.42 3.70
C ASN A 44 3.96 9.02 2.45
N TYR A 45 5.14 8.43 2.63
CA TYR A 45 5.92 7.93 1.50
C TYR A 45 5.23 6.73 0.85
N ALA A 46 4.71 5.81 1.67
CA ALA A 46 4.00 4.64 1.17
C ALA A 46 2.79 5.05 0.33
N ILE A 47 2.01 6.02 0.81
CA ILE A 47 0.85 6.54 0.09
C ILE A 47 1.26 7.04 -1.30
N ASN A 48 2.35 7.80 -1.39
CA ASN A 48 2.80 8.32 -2.68
C ASN A 48 3.13 7.20 -3.66
N PHE A 49 3.84 6.18 -3.21
CA PHE A 49 4.20 5.05 -4.09
C PHE A 49 2.99 4.23 -4.50
N PHE A 50 2.08 3.95 -3.57
CA PHE A 50 0.87 3.19 -3.91
C PHE A 50 -0.02 3.96 -4.89
N LYS A 51 -0.17 5.26 -4.71
CA LYS A 51 -0.95 6.08 -5.63
C LYS A 51 -0.37 6.08 -7.04
N LYS A 52 0.95 6.19 -7.17
CA LYS A 52 1.61 6.10 -8.46
C LYS A 52 1.42 4.73 -9.08
N ASN A 53 1.50 3.68 -8.26
CA ASN A 53 1.29 2.32 -8.75
C ASN A 53 -0.11 2.13 -9.31
N LEU A 54 -1.12 2.73 -8.69
CA LEU A 54 -2.50 2.63 -9.15
C LEU A 54 -2.74 3.29 -10.51
N ASP A 55 -1.87 4.22 -10.92
CA ASP A 55 -1.99 4.88 -12.22
C ASP A 55 -1.46 4.04 -13.38
N ILE A 56 -0.81 2.92 -13.10
CA ILE A 56 -0.26 2.04 -14.14
C ILE A 56 -1.35 1.10 -14.65
N GLU A 57 -1.62 1.14 -15.96
CA GLU A 57 -2.60 0.24 -16.58
C GLU A 57 -2.13 -1.21 -16.54
N ASN A 58 -3.07 -2.13 -16.39
CA ASN A 58 -2.81 -3.58 -16.38
C ASN A 58 -1.79 -3.98 -15.30
N ASN A 59 -1.80 -3.25 -14.21
CA ASN A 59 -0.89 -3.45 -13.10
C ASN A 59 -1.32 -4.65 -12.26
N ILE A 60 -0.46 -5.65 -12.13
CA ILE A 60 -0.77 -6.86 -11.36
C ILE A 60 -0.91 -6.57 -9.86
N PHE A 61 -0.39 -5.44 -9.38
CA PHE A 61 -0.47 -5.05 -7.98
C PHE A 61 -1.65 -4.13 -7.66
N HIS A 62 -2.54 -3.90 -8.62
CA HIS A 62 -3.61 -2.90 -8.46
C HIS A 62 -4.43 -3.13 -7.18
N GLN A 63 -4.94 -4.34 -6.98
CA GLN A 63 -5.76 -4.65 -5.82
C GLN A 63 -4.98 -4.55 -4.52
N GLU A 64 -3.75 -5.06 -4.52
CA GLU A 64 -2.90 -4.99 -3.34
C GLU A 64 -2.57 -3.54 -2.98
N SER A 65 -2.23 -2.74 -3.98
CA SER A 65 -1.91 -1.32 -3.76
C SER A 65 -3.11 -0.56 -3.20
N GLU A 66 -4.32 -0.82 -3.69
CA GLU A 66 -5.54 -0.22 -3.14
C GLU A 66 -5.71 -0.56 -1.67
N PHE A 67 -5.56 -1.84 -1.33
CA PHE A 67 -5.75 -2.29 0.04
C PHE A 67 -4.72 -1.68 0.99
N TYR A 68 -3.44 -1.73 0.62
CA TYR A 68 -2.39 -1.16 1.49
C TYR A 68 -2.43 0.35 1.52
N LEU A 69 -2.88 1.01 0.45
CA LEU A 69 -3.13 2.45 0.47
C LEU A 69 -4.19 2.77 1.52
N ALA A 70 -5.28 2.00 1.55
CA ALA A 70 -6.32 2.17 2.56
C ALA A 70 -5.76 2.03 3.97
N LEU A 71 -4.93 1.00 4.21
CA LEU A 71 -4.31 0.81 5.52
C LEU A 71 -3.41 1.98 5.91
N CYS A 72 -2.68 2.56 4.94
CA CYS A 72 -1.85 3.72 5.19
C CYS A 72 -2.69 4.92 5.61
N TYR A 73 -3.82 5.16 4.93
CA TYR A 73 -4.73 6.24 5.31
C TYR A 73 -5.27 6.05 6.73
N LEU A 74 -5.64 4.81 7.07
CA LEU A 74 -6.16 4.50 8.41
C LEU A 74 -5.12 4.69 9.50
N SER A 75 -3.87 4.40 9.20
CA SER A 75 -2.77 4.52 10.16
C SER A 75 -2.28 5.96 10.29
N GLY A 76 -2.56 6.80 9.32
CA GLY A 76 -2.18 8.21 9.31
C GLY A 76 -3.31 9.12 9.74
N SER A 77 -3.30 10.34 9.22
CA SER A 77 -4.28 11.37 9.59
C SER A 77 -5.53 11.40 8.70
N GLU A 78 -5.59 10.55 7.67
CA GLU A 78 -6.67 10.59 6.68
C GLU A 78 -7.56 9.34 6.76
N LYS A 79 -8.02 9.04 7.96
CA LYS A 79 -8.82 7.84 8.25
C LYS A 79 -10.07 7.73 7.38
N GLU A 80 -10.73 8.86 7.11
CA GLU A 80 -11.95 8.87 6.29
C GLU A 80 -11.68 8.37 4.87
N LYS A 81 -10.56 8.77 4.28
CA LYS A 81 -10.17 8.30 2.95
C LYS A 81 -9.94 6.79 2.94
N GLY A 82 -9.37 6.27 4.02
CA GLY A 82 -9.16 4.83 4.17
C GLY A 82 -10.47 4.08 4.19
N ILE A 83 -11.45 4.58 4.92
CA ILE A 83 -12.78 3.95 5.02
C ILE A 83 -13.47 3.94 3.66
N VAL A 84 -13.43 5.07 2.96
CA VAL A 84 -14.02 5.17 1.61
C VAL A 84 -13.38 4.15 0.67
N LEU A 85 -12.06 4.04 0.71
CA LEU A 85 -11.34 3.12 -0.16
C LEU A 85 -11.64 1.65 0.18
N LEU A 86 -11.75 1.31 1.47
CA LEU A 86 -12.12 -0.05 1.87
C LEU A 86 -13.51 -0.41 1.38
N ASN A 87 -14.47 0.52 1.47
CA ASN A 87 -15.82 0.30 0.95
C ASN A 87 -15.80 0.05 -0.56
N SER A 88 -14.97 0.80 -1.29
CA SER A 88 -14.81 0.62 -2.72
C SER A 88 -14.25 -0.77 -3.04
N ILE A 89 -13.28 -1.24 -2.28
CA ILE A 89 -12.70 -2.57 -2.45
C ILE A 89 -13.76 -3.65 -2.25
N ILE A 90 -14.61 -3.48 -1.23
CA ILE A 90 -15.68 -4.43 -0.92
C ILE A 90 -16.71 -4.45 -2.06
N GLU A 91 -17.11 -3.29 -2.57
CA GLU A 91 -18.07 -3.20 -3.68
C GLU A 91 -17.58 -3.89 -4.94
N ASN A 92 -16.27 -3.79 -5.20
CA ASN A 92 -15.68 -4.39 -6.40
C ASN A 92 -15.50 -5.90 -6.30
N LYS A 93 -15.72 -6.48 -5.13
CA LYS A 93 -15.68 -7.92 -4.89
C LYS A 93 -14.40 -8.60 -5.39
N GLY A 94 -13.27 -7.89 -5.22
CA GLY A 94 -11.97 -8.41 -5.63
C GLY A 94 -11.35 -9.32 -4.59
N PHE A 95 -10.10 -9.66 -4.82
CA PHE A 95 -9.35 -10.57 -3.95
C PHE A 95 -9.29 -10.09 -2.51
N TYR A 96 -9.21 -8.78 -2.29
CA TYR A 96 -9.07 -8.19 -0.95
C TYR A 96 -10.40 -7.83 -0.29
N CYS A 97 -11.53 -8.21 -0.88
CA CYS A 97 -12.86 -7.90 -0.34
C CYS A 97 -13.02 -8.39 1.11
N GLU A 98 -12.64 -9.62 1.38
CA GLU A 98 -12.76 -10.22 2.71
C GLU A 98 -11.88 -9.50 3.73
N ARG A 99 -10.62 -9.24 3.39
CA ARG A 99 -9.71 -8.53 4.28
C ARG A 99 -10.17 -7.10 4.55
N ALA A 100 -10.72 -6.44 3.54
CA ALA A 100 -11.28 -5.09 3.69
C ALA A 100 -12.46 -5.10 4.66
N THR A 101 -13.33 -6.10 4.53
CA THR A 101 -14.49 -6.26 5.43
C THR A 101 -14.02 -6.46 6.86
N GLU A 102 -13.06 -7.33 7.07
CA GLU A 102 -12.49 -7.57 8.41
C GLU A 102 -11.88 -6.30 9.00
N THR A 103 -11.18 -5.54 8.18
CA THR A 103 -10.55 -4.30 8.63
C THR A 103 -11.59 -3.30 9.11
N LEU A 104 -12.69 -3.13 8.35
CA LEU A 104 -13.79 -2.23 8.74
C LEU A 104 -14.46 -2.69 10.03
N LEU A 105 -14.69 -4.00 10.17
CA LEU A 105 -15.30 -4.53 11.39
C LEU A 105 -14.42 -4.26 12.60
N ASN A 106 -13.11 -4.42 12.47
CA ASN A 106 -12.18 -4.17 13.56
C ASN A 106 -12.17 -2.68 13.96
N LEU A 107 -12.33 -1.77 13.01
CA LEU A 107 -12.42 -0.35 13.32
C LEU A 107 -13.69 -0.02 14.12
N ASN A 108 -14.80 -0.65 13.76
CA ASN A 108 -16.08 -0.41 14.42
C ASN A 108 -16.13 -0.98 15.83
N ASN A 109 -15.27 -1.94 16.15
CA ASN A 109 -15.25 -2.60 17.46
C ASN A 109 -14.27 -1.96 18.46
N LYS A 110 -13.68 -0.82 18.12
CA LYS A 110 -12.75 -0.10 19.03
C LYS A 110 -13.44 1.02 19.78
#